data_8157456643776ab51002ca94a718ab63
#
_entry.id   8157456643776ab51002ca94a718ab63
#
_cell.length_a   1.000
_cell.length_b   1.000
_cell.length_c   1.000
_cell.angle_alpha   90.00
_cell.angle_beta   90.00
_cell.angle_gamma   90.00
#
_symmetry.space_group_name_H-M   'P 1'
#
loop_
_entity.id
_entity.type
_entity.pdbx_description
1 polymer ?
#
loop_
_entity_poly.entity_id
_entity_poly.type
_entity_poly.pdbx_seq_one_letter_code
_entity_poly.pdbx_strand_id
1 'polypeptide(L)'
;MSMKKYMSIFLALAVLAACQKEEPLLTGPVGGNGQEETGGNGGGDGSGSGDDSGNGDNGGENEGGDNGGSGNEGGDVIPPATTGYSWFELPAIVDENKDGKLDDGNELYYAHHLCAGGERSGGKTARNYTVCYSGVHHCPMWVAAPRHKMYVGGSGRNDSYRRDPYIPADIQYSSTSTGGGCNKGHMLGSEERTSSVATNKQVFYYTNIAPQFSNTFNKEGAAWNSLEDHVDNLVCADTLYEVVGCYFEKYTDAYGKSCEPQTISFGGKSDVSCPTMFYYALLRTKSGASGKSVRNCSASELQCAAFVLRHNVEKSHKPQAQDIISIAELEKLTGFTYFRNVPNAPKTTVNKNEWL
;
A
#
# COMPACT_ATOMS: atom_id res chain seq x y z
N MET A 1 -44.66 -31.18 -2.48
CA MET A 1 -43.54 -31.93 -3.05
C MET A 1 -43.20 -31.26 -4.37
N SER A 2 -42.22 -30.42 -4.42
CA SER A 2 -41.85 -29.70 -5.63
C SER A 2 -40.34 -29.77 -5.82
N MET A 3 -39.93 -30.41 -6.86
CA MET A 3 -38.58 -30.49 -7.38
C MET A 3 -38.24 -29.17 -8.07
N LYS A 4 -37.28 -28.42 -7.53
CA LYS A 4 -36.46 -27.41 -8.24
C LYS A 4 -35.09 -27.34 -7.59
N LYS A 5 -34.21 -28.21 -7.92
CA LYS A 5 -32.75 -28.09 -7.80
C LYS A 5 -32.16 -28.64 -9.09
N TYR A 6 -31.10 -28.00 -9.55
CA TYR A 6 -30.26 -28.26 -10.73
C TYR A 6 -30.57 -27.38 -11.95
N MET A 7 -30.00 -26.19 -11.93
CA MET A 7 -29.49 -25.55 -13.15
C MET A 7 -28.65 -24.31 -12.74
N SER A 8 -27.39 -24.52 -12.44
CA SER A 8 -26.35 -23.45 -12.41
C SER A 8 -24.96 -24.11 -12.34
N ILE A 9 -24.56 -24.78 -13.35
CA ILE A 9 -23.17 -25.14 -13.64
C ILE A 9 -23.06 -25.13 -15.16
N PHE A 10 -22.52 -24.05 -15.72
CA PHE A 10 -21.84 -23.92 -17.01
C PHE A 10 -21.91 -22.44 -17.44
N LEU A 11 -21.07 -21.60 -16.84
CA LEU A 11 -20.56 -20.38 -17.49
C LEU A 11 -19.33 -19.86 -16.72
N ALA A 12 -18.26 -20.61 -16.76
CA ALA A 12 -16.98 -20.19 -16.17
C ALA A 12 -15.82 -20.64 -17.03
N LEU A 13 -15.80 -20.26 -18.31
CA LEU A 13 -14.64 -20.51 -19.17
C LEU A 13 -14.63 -19.57 -20.39
N ALA A 14 -14.56 -18.25 -20.18
CA ALA A 14 -14.28 -17.31 -21.28
C ALA A 14 -13.80 -15.93 -20.80
N VAL A 15 -13.08 -15.78 -19.68
CA VAL A 15 -12.58 -14.46 -19.21
C VAL A 15 -11.07 -14.48 -18.93
N LEU A 16 -10.32 -15.37 -19.55
CA LEU A 16 -8.87 -15.46 -19.34
C LEU A 16 -8.01 -14.67 -20.33
N ALA A 17 -8.60 -13.91 -21.25
CA ALA A 17 -7.85 -13.22 -22.31
C ALA A 17 -7.78 -11.68 -22.20
N ALA A 18 -8.46 -11.05 -21.25
CA ALA A 18 -8.56 -9.58 -21.20
C ALA A 18 -7.60 -8.87 -20.22
N CYS A 19 -6.84 -9.59 -19.40
CA CYS A 19 -5.98 -9.00 -18.36
C CYS A 19 -4.53 -8.70 -18.79
N GLN A 20 -4.19 -8.70 -20.07
CA GLN A 20 -2.80 -8.53 -20.52
C GLN A 20 -2.40 -7.13 -21.00
N LYS A 21 -3.21 -6.10 -20.75
CA LYS A 21 -2.83 -4.71 -21.08
C LYS A 21 -2.71 -3.83 -19.85
N GLU A 22 -2.04 -4.33 -18.82
CA GLU A 22 -1.52 -3.43 -17.81
C GLU A 22 -0.33 -2.67 -18.36
N GLU A 23 -0.25 -1.40 -17.97
CA GLU A 23 0.75 -0.46 -18.40
C GLU A 23 2.17 -0.96 -18.30
N PRO A 24 3.04 -0.65 -19.25
CA PRO A 24 4.46 -0.83 -19.05
C PRO A 24 4.90 0.03 -17.87
N LEU A 25 5.50 -0.59 -16.86
CA LEU A 25 6.26 0.12 -15.84
C LEU A 25 7.32 0.97 -16.56
N LEU A 26 7.11 2.29 -16.62
CA LEU A 26 8.11 3.16 -17.21
C LEU A 26 9.35 3.15 -16.32
N THR A 27 10.45 2.67 -16.86
CA THR A 27 11.77 2.82 -16.26
C THR A 27 12.10 4.31 -16.17
N GLY A 28 12.81 4.68 -15.12
CA GLY A 28 13.39 6.00 -15.00
C GLY A 28 14.29 6.37 -16.19
N PRO A 29 14.75 7.62 -16.31
CA PRO A 29 15.46 8.12 -17.46
C PRO A 29 16.68 7.27 -17.77
N VAL A 30 16.76 6.78 -19.00
CA VAL A 30 17.95 6.12 -19.56
C VAL A 30 18.98 7.21 -19.81
N GLY A 31 19.93 7.36 -18.89
CA GLY A 31 21.15 8.10 -19.14
C GLY A 31 22.03 7.23 -20.04
N GLY A 32 22.13 7.58 -21.30
CA GLY A 32 23.05 6.95 -22.21
C GLY A 32 24.48 7.38 -21.91
N ASN A 33 25.37 6.42 -21.78
CA ASN A 33 26.73 6.52 -22.31
C ASN A 33 27.24 5.11 -22.56
N GLY A 34 27.47 4.83 -23.84
CA GLY A 34 28.09 3.61 -24.28
C GLY A 34 29.60 3.63 -24.02
N GLN A 35 30.11 2.47 -23.67
CA GLN A 35 31.44 2.02 -24.13
C GLN A 35 31.43 0.49 -24.13
N GLU A 36 31.66 -0.04 -25.32
CA GLU A 36 32.01 -1.43 -25.55
C GLU A 36 33.45 -1.68 -25.02
N GLU A 37 33.65 -2.78 -24.31
CA GLU A 37 34.93 -3.47 -24.39
C GLU A 37 34.72 -4.98 -24.28
N THR A 38 35.44 -5.65 -25.17
CA THR A 38 35.45 -7.07 -25.48
C THR A 38 36.45 -7.82 -24.60
N GLY A 39 36.13 -9.09 -24.31
CA GLY A 39 37.15 -10.13 -24.31
C GLY A 39 37.46 -10.85 -23.02
N GLY A 40 37.39 -12.19 -23.07
CA GLY A 40 38.30 -13.02 -22.29
C GLY A 40 37.72 -14.23 -21.55
N ASN A 41 37.79 -15.31 -22.18
CA ASN A 41 37.64 -16.74 -21.90
C ASN A 41 38.44 -17.26 -20.67
N GLY A 42 37.93 -18.30 -19.99
CA GLY A 42 38.72 -19.12 -19.07
C GLY A 42 37.90 -20.05 -18.18
N GLY A 43 37.85 -21.33 -18.54
CA GLY A 43 37.18 -22.40 -17.81
C GLY A 43 38.01 -22.97 -16.65
N GLY A 44 37.39 -23.88 -15.88
CA GLY A 44 38.05 -24.69 -14.86
C GLY A 44 37.09 -25.57 -14.07
N ASP A 45 37.07 -26.85 -14.38
CA ASP A 45 36.39 -27.94 -13.69
C ASP A 45 36.91 -28.18 -12.26
N GLY A 46 36.07 -28.76 -11.39
CA GLY A 46 36.52 -29.34 -10.13
C GLY A 46 35.40 -29.97 -9.31
N SER A 47 35.19 -31.26 -9.51
CA SER A 47 34.33 -32.16 -8.73
C SER A 47 34.87 -32.48 -7.34
N GLY A 48 33.99 -32.76 -6.38
CA GLY A 48 34.33 -33.38 -5.11
C GLY A 48 33.11 -33.66 -4.22
N SER A 49 32.75 -34.94 -4.19
CA SER A 49 31.73 -35.57 -3.34
C SER A 49 32.27 -35.84 -1.92
N GLY A 50 31.34 -35.91 -0.93
CA GLY A 50 31.62 -36.47 0.38
C GLY A 50 30.39 -36.41 1.31
N ASP A 51 29.77 -37.57 1.51
CA ASP A 51 28.79 -37.89 2.54
C ASP A 51 29.42 -37.78 3.94
N ASP A 52 28.66 -37.39 4.98
CA ASP A 52 28.41 -38.29 6.11
C ASP A 52 27.34 -37.72 7.11
N SER A 53 26.64 -38.66 7.70
CA SER A 53 25.51 -38.56 8.61
C SER A 53 25.95 -38.35 10.07
N GLY A 54 25.13 -37.70 10.90
CA GLY A 54 25.28 -37.68 12.36
C GLY A 54 24.14 -37.00 13.10
N ASN A 55 23.34 -37.82 13.70
CA ASN A 55 22.23 -37.56 14.63
C ASN A 55 22.68 -36.94 15.97
N GLY A 56 21.84 -36.09 16.61
CA GLY A 56 22.09 -35.64 17.98
C GLY A 56 21.14 -34.55 18.47
N ASP A 57 20.09 -34.99 19.13
CA ASP A 57 19.14 -34.26 19.94
C ASP A 57 19.82 -33.53 21.11
N ASN A 58 19.49 -32.26 21.39
CA ASN A 58 19.28 -31.76 22.76
C ASN A 58 18.82 -30.30 22.77
N GLY A 59 17.80 -30.04 23.57
CA GLY A 59 17.21 -28.73 23.83
C GLY A 59 18.14 -27.76 24.57
N GLY A 60 17.85 -26.49 24.43
CA GLY A 60 18.48 -25.41 25.17
C GLY A 60 17.93 -24.07 24.72
N GLU A 61 17.07 -23.53 25.53
CA GLU A 61 16.65 -22.13 25.44
C GLU A 61 17.88 -21.24 25.56
N ASN A 62 18.02 -20.30 24.66
CA ASN A 62 18.89 -19.14 24.90
C ASN A 62 18.37 -17.92 24.17
N GLU A 63 18.04 -16.94 24.98
CA GLU A 63 17.86 -15.56 24.56
C GLU A 63 19.15 -15.02 23.95
N GLY A 64 19.03 -14.19 22.93
CA GLY A 64 20.12 -13.30 22.68
C GLY A 64 20.51 -13.04 21.26
N GLY A 65 20.50 -11.80 20.95
CA GLY A 65 21.47 -11.22 20.05
C GLY A 65 21.04 -11.15 18.59
N ASP A 66 20.49 -10.01 18.29
CA ASP A 66 20.41 -9.41 16.95
C ASP A 66 21.85 -9.31 16.39
N ASN A 67 22.22 -10.26 15.56
CA ASN A 67 23.40 -10.16 14.72
C ASN A 67 22.95 -9.97 13.29
N GLY A 68 23.07 -8.72 12.83
CA GLY A 68 22.83 -8.30 11.46
C GLY A 68 23.56 -9.16 10.43
N GLY A 69 22.85 -10.17 9.94
CA GLY A 69 23.22 -10.88 8.72
C GLY A 69 22.81 -10.05 7.53
N SER A 70 23.77 -9.37 6.90
CA SER A 70 23.65 -8.77 5.57
C SER A 70 23.38 -9.89 4.56
N GLY A 71 22.11 -10.25 4.42
CA GLY A 71 21.60 -11.00 3.28
C GLY A 71 21.36 -10.00 2.16
N ASN A 72 22.25 -10.02 1.18
CA ASN A 72 22.09 -9.30 -0.08
C ASN A 72 20.95 -9.98 -0.86
N GLU A 73 19.69 -9.66 -0.50
CA GLU A 73 18.54 -9.94 -1.34
C GLU A 73 18.61 -8.94 -2.49
N GLY A 74 19.13 -9.39 -3.63
CA GLY A 74 19.23 -8.61 -4.87
C GLY A 74 17.87 -8.24 -5.44
N GLY A 75 17.15 -7.35 -4.76
CA GLY A 75 16.13 -6.53 -5.33
C GLY A 75 16.78 -5.24 -5.81
N ASP A 76 16.47 -4.82 -7.03
CA ASP A 76 16.91 -3.53 -7.55
C ASP A 76 16.63 -2.46 -6.49
N VAL A 77 17.69 -1.86 -5.96
CA VAL A 77 17.58 -0.72 -5.03
C VAL A 77 16.97 0.42 -5.84
N ILE A 78 15.68 0.64 -5.62
CA ILE A 78 15.02 1.80 -6.21
C ILE A 78 15.41 2.99 -5.34
N PRO A 79 16.10 3.99 -5.89
CA PRO A 79 16.48 5.18 -5.13
C PRO A 79 15.23 5.84 -4.52
N PRO A 80 15.35 6.48 -3.36
CA PRO A 80 14.28 7.27 -2.79
C PRO A 80 13.74 8.26 -3.82
N ALA A 81 12.46 8.52 -3.73
CA ALA A 81 11.63 9.19 -4.70
C ALA A 81 12.29 10.34 -5.42
N THR A 82 12.56 10.10 -6.67
CA THR A 82 12.73 11.20 -7.60
C THR A 82 11.41 11.44 -8.32
N THR A 83 11.17 12.66 -8.74
CA THR A 83 9.99 13.18 -9.44
C THR A 83 9.61 12.45 -10.74
N GLY A 84 10.17 11.25 -11.01
CA GLY A 84 10.14 10.54 -12.28
C GLY A 84 9.15 9.39 -12.44
N TYR A 85 8.50 8.94 -11.37
CA TYR A 85 7.53 7.85 -11.52
C TYR A 85 6.19 8.34 -12.04
N SER A 86 5.66 7.65 -13.06
CA SER A 86 4.36 7.95 -13.69
C SER A 86 3.27 6.98 -13.28
N TRP A 87 3.38 6.35 -12.10
CA TRP A 87 2.36 5.45 -11.56
C TRP A 87 1.07 6.22 -11.24
N PHE A 88 -0.08 5.61 -11.53
CA PHE A 88 -1.36 6.32 -11.51
C PHE A 88 -1.91 6.54 -10.10
N GLU A 89 -1.59 5.64 -9.17
CA GLU A 89 -1.91 5.79 -7.76
C GLU A 89 -1.06 6.85 -7.05
N LEU A 90 0.15 7.13 -7.57
CA LEU A 90 1.13 7.94 -6.86
C LEU A 90 0.68 9.40 -6.73
N PRO A 91 0.54 9.95 -5.50
CA PRO A 91 0.37 11.37 -5.28
C PRO A 91 1.56 12.19 -5.79
N ALA A 92 1.38 13.48 -5.96
CA ALA A 92 2.50 14.36 -6.27
C ALA A 92 3.51 14.32 -5.11
N ILE A 93 4.75 14.05 -5.47
CA ILE A 93 5.89 14.21 -4.58
C ILE A 93 6.43 15.61 -4.83
N VAL A 94 6.41 16.46 -3.82
CA VAL A 94 6.99 17.81 -3.87
C VAL A 94 8.31 17.75 -3.12
N ASP A 95 9.38 18.03 -3.83
CA ASP A 95 10.76 18.01 -3.34
C ASP A 95 11.53 18.99 -4.21
N GLU A 96 11.46 20.28 -3.86
CA GLU A 96 12.04 21.37 -4.65
C GLU A 96 13.57 21.37 -4.59
N ASN A 97 14.12 21.04 -3.43
CA ASN A 97 15.56 20.99 -3.19
C ASN A 97 16.19 19.64 -3.55
N LYS A 98 15.37 18.61 -3.88
CA LYS A 98 15.80 17.26 -4.25
C LYS A 98 16.57 16.50 -3.17
N ASP A 99 16.27 16.77 -1.92
CA ASP A 99 16.87 16.07 -0.78
C ASP A 99 16.09 14.82 -0.35
N GLY A 100 15.00 14.50 -1.05
CA GLY A 100 14.13 13.35 -0.78
C GLY A 100 13.04 13.64 0.26
N LYS A 101 12.89 14.91 0.67
CA LYS A 101 11.87 15.37 1.61
C LYS A 101 10.90 16.32 0.94
N LEU A 102 9.68 16.41 1.46
CA LEU A 102 8.80 17.53 1.09
C LEU A 102 9.29 18.82 1.74
N ASP A 103 9.18 19.93 0.98
CA ASP A 103 9.56 21.27 1.45
C ASP A 103 8.49 21.92 2.37
N ASP A 104 7.72 21.13 3.08
CA ASP A 104 6.67 21.57 4.00
C ASP A 104 7.12 21.63 5.47
N GLY A 105 8.39 21.32 5.74
CA GLY A 105 8.95 21.25 7.10
C GLY A 105 8.58 20.00 7.89
N ASN A 106 7.85 19.03 7.30
CA ASN A 106 7.39 17.82 7.96
C ASN A 106 8.34 16.63 7.82
N GLU A 107 9.52 16.80 7.25
CA GLU A 107 10.50 15.73 7.03
C GLU A 107 9.87 14.47 6.43
N LEU A 108 9.34 14.59 5.23
CA LEU A 108 8.69 13.48 4.54
C LEU A 108 9.69 12.62 3.78
N TYR A 109 9.55 11.32 3.94
CA TYR A 109 10.40 10.29 3.35
C TYR A 109 9.56 9.36 2.49
N TYR A 110 10.14 8.89 1.38
CA TYR A 110 9.42 8.04 0.44
C TYR A 110 10.13 6.70 0.27
N ALA A 111 9.36 5.60 0.25
CA ALA A 111 9.85 4.29 -0.13
C ALA A 111 8.92 3.68 -1.18
N HIS A 112 9.53 3.16 -2.25
CA HIS A 112 8.83 2.46 -3.32
C HIS A 112 9.15 0.96 -3.23
N HIS A 113 8.12 0.12 -3.09
CA HIS A 113 8.28 -1.32 -2.99
C HIS A 113 7.76 -2.01 -4.25
N LEU A 114 8.61 -2.81 -4.87
CA LEU A 114 8.20 -3.81 -5.84
C LEU A 114 7.86 -5.11 -5.12
N CYS A 115 7.03 -5.96 -5.74
CA CYS A 115 6.65 -7.24 -5.17
C CYS A 115 7.85 -8.15 -5.00
N ALA A 116 8.23 -8.44 -3.74
CA ALA A 116 9.40 -9.26 -3.41
C ALA A 116 9.24 -10.74 -3.82
N GLY A 117 8.01 -11.19 -4.08
CA GLY A 117 7.73 -12.53 -4.62
C GLY A 117 7.97 -12.67 -6.11
N GLY A 118 8.36 -11.59 -6.79
CA GLY A 118 8.64 -11.61 -8.21
C GLY A 118 7.38 -11.60 -9.09
N GLU A 119 6.23 -11.22 -8.54
CA GLU A 119 5.00 -11.02 -9.31
C GLU A 119 5.26 -10.05 -10.47
N ARG A 120 4.67 -10.31 -11.62
CA ARG A 120 4.95 -9.54 -12.82
C ARG A 120 3.69 -8.90 -13.40
N SER A 121 3.85 -7.67 -13.87
CA SER A 121 2.85 -6.93 -14.61
C SER A 121 3.50 -6.30 -15.84
N GLY A 122 2.89 -6.50 -17.02
CA GLY A 122 3.45 -5.99 -18.27
C GLY A 122 4.88 -6.45 -18.57
N GLY A 123 5.28 -7.65 -18.09
CA GLY A 123 6.62 -8.21 -18.28
C GLY A 123 7.69 -7.72 -17.32
N LYS A 124 7.36 -6.81 -16.38
CA LYS A 124 8.24 -6.27 -15.33
C LYS A 124 7.78 -6.71 -13.95
N THR A 125 8.64 -6.59 -12.93
CA THR A 125 8.25 -6.81 -11.54
C THR A 125 7.12 -5.86 -11.18
N ALA A 126 6.05 -6.39 -10.60
CA ALA A 126 4.86 -5.61 -10.24
C ALA A 126 5.18 -4.66 -9.07
N ARG A 127 4.51 -3.50 -9.08
CA ARG A 127 4.52 -2.59 -7.93
C ARG A 127 3.78 -3.23 -6.77
N ASN A 128 4.34 -3.15 -5.57
CA ASN A 128 3.61 -3.49 -4.36
C ASN A 128 2.89 -2.25 -3.82
N TYR A 129 3.64 -1.28 -3.33
CA TYR A 129 3.12 0.01 -2.87
C TYR A 129 4.23 1.06 -2.79
N THR A 130 3.81 2.31 -2.62
CA THR A 130 4.68 3.43 -2.24
C THR A 130 4.17 4.01 -0.93
N VAL A 131 5.07 4.30 0.00
CA VAL A 131 4.75 5.00 1.24
C VAL A 131 5.37 6.39 1.26
N CYS A 132 4.62 7.36 1.77
CA CYS A 132 5.12 8.64 2.26
C CYS A 132 5.07 8.59 3.78
N TYR A 133 6.24 8.67 4.43
CA TYR A 133 6.39 8.54 5.88
C TYR A 133 6.89 9.83 6.49
N SER A 134 6.27 10.28 7.58
CA SER A 134 6.67 11.50 8.29
C SER A 134 7.62 11.19 9.45
N GLY A 135 8.79 11.82 9.44
CA GLY A 135 9.73 11.78 10.56
C GLY A 135 9.21 12.54 11.79
N VAL A 136 8.37 13.56 11.59
CA VAL A 136 7.76 14.36 12.68
C VAL A 136 6.61 13.60 13.35
N HIS A 137 5.73 12.98 12.58
CA HIS A 137 4.59 12.24 13.11
C HIS A 137 4.95 10.81 13.52
N HIS A 138 6.11 10.29 13.08
CA HIS A 138 6.48 8.88 13.19
C HIS A 138 5.38 7.96 12.66
N CYS A 139 4.80 8.31 11.51
CA CYS A 139 3.60 7.67 10.98
C CYS A 139 3.55 7.83 9.44
N PRO A 140 2.95 6.89 8.70
CA PRO A 140 2.67 7.12 7.29
C PRO A 140 1.69 8.29 7.12
N MET A 141 2.02 9.20 6.20
CA MET A 141 1.07 10.19 5.72
C MET A 141 0.08 9.54 4.76
N TRP A 142 0.62 8.69 3.88
CA TRP A 142 -0.18 7.88 2.96
C TRP A 142 0.62 6.68 2.44
N VAL A 143 -0.13 5.67 1.98
CA VAL A 143 0.35 4.51 1.24
C VAL A 143 -0.45 4.42 -0.05
N ALA A 144 0.22 4.40 -1.19
CA ALA A 144 -0.38 4.34 -2.52
C ALA A 144 -0.12 2.98 -3.17
N ALA A 145 -1.16 2.35 -3.68
CA ALA A 145 -1.07 0.99 -4.20
C ALA A 145 -2.07 0.71 -5.33
N PRO A 146 -1.72 -0.13 -6.31
CA PRO A 146 -2.69 -0.70 -7.23
C PRO A 146 -3.41 -1.88 -6.55
N ARG A 147 -4.72 -1.99 -6.73
CA ARG A 147 -5.57 -3.11 -6.28
C ARG A 147 -6.06 -3.89 -7.48
N HIS A 148 -5.72 -5.16 -7.52
CA HIS A 148 -6.14 -6.08 -8.56
C HIS A 148 -6.04 -7.52 -8.05
N LYS A 149 -6.84 -8.44 -8.60
CA LYS A 149 -6.82 -9.85 -8.22
C LYS A 149 -5.44 -10.54 -8.32
N MET A 150 -4.51 -10.01 -9.11
CA MET A 150 -3.16 -10.56 -9.22
C MET A 150 -2.36 -10.50 -7.92
N TYR A 151 -2.69 -9.59 -7.01
CA TYR A 151 -2.03 -9.42 -5.72
C TYR A 151 -2.56 -10.34 -4.63
N VAL A 152 -3.68 -11.03 -4.90
CA VAL A 152 -4.36 -11.91 -3.95
C VAL A 152 -4.12 -13.37 -4.34
N GLY A 153 -3.72 -14.18 -3.36
CA GLY A 153 -3.42 -15.60 -3.56
C GLY A 153 -3.50 -16.38 -2.26
N GLY A 154 -2.82 -17.51 -2.19
CA GLY A 154 -2.92 -18.45 -1.07
C GLY A 154 -1.82 -18.35 -0.01
N SER A 155 -0.96 -17.32 -0.01
CA SER A 155 0.14 -17.25 0.95
C SER A 155 -0.32 -17.00 2.40
N GLY A 156 -1.54 -16.50 2.57
CA GLY A 156 -2.07 -16.09 3.86
C GLY A 156 -1.33 -14.90 4.48
N ARG A 157 -1.69 -14.59 5.72
CA ARG A 157 -1.07 -13.54 6.52
C ARG A 157 0.26 -14.02 7.10
N ASN A 158 1.32 -13.22 6.95
CA ASN A 158 2.66 -13.53 7.43
C ASN A 158 3.18 -12.41 8.34
N ASP A 159 2.80 -12.43 9.61
CA ASP A 159 3.21 -11.43 10.60
C ASP A 159 4.75 -11.33 10.68
N SER A 160 5.30 -10.29 10.09
CA SER A 160 6.74 -10.06 9.96
C SER A 160 7.07 -8.58 10.18
N TYR A 161 6.63 -8.06 11.35
CA TYR A 161 6.84 -6.66 11.72
C TYR A 161 8.33 -6.34 11.80
N ARG A 162 8.76 -5.34 11.00
CA ARG A 162 10.16 -4.90 10.93
C ARG A 162 10.27 -3.51 10.36
N ARG A 163 11.46 -2.93 10.47
CA ARG A 163 11.77 -1.66 9.82
C ARG A 163 11.79 -1.80 8.31
N ASP A 164 11.33 -0.76 7.63
CA ASP A 164 11.47 -0.58 6.20
C ASP A 164 12.94 -0.24 5.89
N PRO A 165 13.62 -1.01 5.02
CA PRO A 165 15.04 -0.77 4.73
C PRO A 165 15.32 0.53 3.97
N TYR A 166 14.29 1.16 3.38
CA TYR A 166 14.43 2.37 2.56
C TYR A 166 14.14 3.68 3.32
N ILE A 167 13.71 3.60 4.57
CA ILE A 167 13.42 4.75 5.42
C ILE A 167 14.38 4.75 6.61
N PRO A 168 14.90 5.91 7.06
CA PRO A 168 15.80 5.99 8.20
C PRO A 168 15.26 5.25 9.42
N ALA A 169 16.11 4.41 10.04
CA ALA A 169 15.70 3.50 11.11
C ALA A 169 15.30 4.22 12.40
N ASP A 170 15.87 5.39 12.66
CA ASP A 170 15.67 6.20 13.86
C ASP A 170 14.29 6.88 13.88
N ILE A 171 13.70 7.17 12.74
CA ILE A 171 12.35 7.75 12.68
C ILE A 171 11.23 6.71 12.70
N GLN A 172 11.52 5.44 12.41
CA GLN A 172 10.54 4.35 12.40
C GLN A 172 10.30 3.78 13.80
N TYR A 173 9.23 3.00 13.95
CA TYR A 173 9.03 2.19 15.15
C TYR A 173 10.19 1.23 15.38
N SER A 174 10.45 0.90 16.65
CA SER A 174 11.50 -0.03 17.05
C SER A 174 10.96 -1.32 17.66
N SER A 175 9.66 -1.39 17.91
CA SER A 175 8.99 -2.54 18.51
C SER A 175 7.55 -2.66 18.04
N THR A 176 6.89 -3.75 18.44
CA THR A 176 5.46 -3.98 18.20
C THR A 176 4.57 -3.52 19.37
N SER A 177 5.12 -2.76 20.33
CA SER A 177 4.36 -2.22 21.45
C SER A 177 3.24 -1.28 20.99
N THR A 178 2.13 -1.31 21.69
CA THR A 178 0.98 -0.45 21.42
C THR A 178 0.69 0.44 22.62
N GLY A 179 -0.01 1.55 22.40
CA GLY A 179 -0.40 2.49 23.43
C GLY A 179 -1.54 3.40 22.97
N GLY A 180 -1.97 4.32 23.82
CA GLY A 180 -3.06 5.24 23.47
C GLY A 180 -4.41 4.58 23.16
N GLY A 181 -4.60 3.30 23.55
CA GLY A 181 -5.79 2.53 23.17
C GLY A 181 -5.83 2.11 21.69
N CYS A 182 -4.69 2.11 21.02
CA CYS A 182 -4.58 1.80 19.60
C CYS A 182 -4.00 0.40 19.35
N ASN A 183 -4.40 -0.20 18.23
CA ASN A 183 -3.76 -1.35 17.59
C ASN A 183 -2.77 -0.89 16.51
N LYS A 184 -1.96 -1.83 16.03
CA LYS A 184 -1.14 -1.68 14.83
C LYS A 184 -2.04 -1.79 13.61
N GLY A 185 -2.50 -0.66 13.09
CA GLY A 185 -3.33 -0.60 11.90
C GLY A 185 -2.50 -0.59 10.64
N HIS A 186 -2.74 -1.53 9.73
CA HIS A 186 -2.16 -1.48 8.40
C HIS A 186 -2.83 -0.37 7.58
N MET A 187 -2.03 0.33 6.78
CA MET A 187 -2.55 1.21 5.75
C MET A 187 -2.95 0.38 4.52
N LEU A 188 -2.03 -0.41 3.99
CA LEU A 188 -2.30 -1.43 3.00
C LEU A 188 -2.46 -2.77 3.72
N GLY A 189 -3.63 -3.38 3.63
CA GLY A 189 -3.99 -4.60 4.36
C GLY A 189 -3.19 -5.82 3.94
N SER A 190 -2.97 -6.75 4.88
CA SER A 190 -2.26 -8.00 4.60
C SER A 190 -3.01 -8.89 3.62
N GLU A 191 -4.35 -8.91 3.65
CA GLU A 191 -5.17 -9.75 2.77
C GLU A 191 -5.12 -9.29 1.31
N GLU A 192 -4.78 -8.03 1.09
CA GLU A 192 -4.64 -7.42 -0.22
C GLU A 192 -3.35 -7.83 -0.96
N ARG A 193 -2.41 -8.49 -0.27
CA ARG A 193 -1.07 -8.83 -0.76
C ARG A 193 -0.69 -10.27 -0.45
N THR A 194 -1.56 -11.22 -0.76
CA THR A 194 -1.38 -12.64 -0.48
C THR A 194 -0.94 -13.46 -1.70
N SER A 195 -0.49 -12.83 -2.76
CA SER A 195 0.05 -13.50 -3.95
C SER A 195 1.28 -14.35 -3.65
N SER A 196 2.14 -13.89 -2.73
CA SER A 196 3.28 -14.65 -2.21
C SER A 196 3.62 -14.26 -0.76
N VAL A 197 4.31 -15.16 -0.05
CA VAL A 197 4.81 -14.90 1.31
C VAL A 197 5.75 -13.68 1.34
N ALA A 198 6.65 -13.57 0.35
CA ALA A 198 7.62 -12.49 0.29
C ALA A 198 6.95 -11.12 0.11
N THR A 199 5.99 -11.02 -0.81
CA THR A 199 5.22 -9.78 -1.04
C THR A 199 4.35 -9.44 0.16
N ASN A 200 3.71 -10.45 0.80
CA ASN A 200 2.92 -10.24 2.01
C ASN A 200 3.77 -9.70 3.18
N LYS A 201 4.99 -10.21 3.36
CA LYS A 201 5.88 -9.71 4.41
C LYS A 201 6.23 -8.22 4.30
N GLN A 202 6.15 -7.62 3.11
CA GLN A 202 6.45 -6.19 2.93
C GLN A 202 5.37 -5.29 3.55
N VAL A 203 4.10 -5.71 3.62
CA VAL A 203 3.06 -4.89 4.25
C VAL A 203 3.20 -4.82 5.77
N PHE A 204 4.08 -5.63 6.38
CA PHE A 204 4.44 -5.56 7.79
C PHE A 204 5.64 -4.64 8.09
N TYR A 205 6.13 -3.88 7.12
CA TYR A 205 7.06 -2.79 7.43
C TYR A 205 6.38 -1.76 8.33
N TYR A 206 7.10 -1.28 9.33
CA TYR A 206 6.57 -0.28 10.27
C TYR A 206 6.10 1.00 9.58
N THR A 207 6.62 1.30 8.40
CA THR A 207 6.19 2.44 7.59
C THR A 207 4.78 2.29 7.00
N ASN A 208 4.22 1.08 6.98
CA ASN A 208 2.85 0.80 6.58
C ASN A 208 1.88 0.72 7.78
N ILE A 209 2.34 1.06 8.99
CA ILE A 209 1.57 0.89 10.23
C ILE A 209 1.28 2.24 10.85
N ALA A 210 0.00 2.49 11.17
CA ALA A 210 -0.45 3.65 11.92
C ALA A 210 -1.19 3.22 13.20
N PRO A 211 -1.18 4.05 14.28
CA PRO A 211 -2.04 3.81 15.43
C PRO A 211 -3.51 3.90 15.03
N GLN A 212 -4.29 2.88 15.30
CA GLN A 212 -5.74 2.84 15.05
C GLN A 212 -6.48 2.43 16.33
N PHE A 213 -7.51 3.17 16.74
CA PHE A 213 -8.26 2.87 17.97
C PHE A 213 -8.80 1.44 17.94
N SER A 214 -8.38 0.65 18.94
CA SER A 214 -8.58 -0.81 18.97
C SER A 214 -10.05 -1.24 19.10
N ASN A 215 -10.88 -0.42 19.75
CA ASN A 215 -12.26 -0.83 20.07
C ASN A 215 -13.30 -0.34 19.07
N THR A 216 -13.07 0.83 18.46
CA THR A 216 -14.06 1.49 17.61
C THR A 216 -13.66 1.52 16.14
N PHE A 217 -12.38 1.48 15.86
CA PHE A 217 -11.86 1.68 14.52
C PHE A 217 -11.24 0.40 13.92
N ASN A 218 -10.21 -0.15 14.56
CA ASN A 218 -9.49 -1.33 14.09
C ASN A 218 -9.86 -2.58 14.91
N LYS A 219 -11.02 -3.16 14.66
CA LYS A 219 -11.47 -4.43 15.20
C LYS A 219 -12.48 -5.03 14.23
N GLU A 220 -12.58 -6.35 14.22
CA GLU A 220 -13.60 -7.05 13.43
C GLU A 220 -14.98 -6.42 13.60
N GLY A 221 -15.60 -6.04 12.49
CA GLY A 221 -16.88 -5.35 12.43
C GLY A 221 -16.87 -3.89 12.91
N ALA A 222 -15.71 -3.30 13.19
CA ALA A 222 -15.59 -1.87 13.51
C ALA A 222 -15.55 -1.00 12.24
N ALA A 223 -15.50 0.31 12.43
CA ALA A 223 -15.73 1.28 11.36
C ALA A 223 -14.71 1.18 10.21
N TRP A 224 -13.40 1.10 10.53
CA TRP A 224 -12.36 0.99 9.52
C TRP A 224 -12.41 -0.36 8.80
N ASN A 225 -12.51 -1.46 9.54
CA ASN A 225 -12.65 -2.80 8.95
C ASN A 225 -13.87 -2.88 8.01
N SER A 226 -14.98 -2.21 8.38
CA SER A 226 -16.16 -2.14 7.51
C SER A 226 -15.94 -1.33 6.24
N LEU A 227 -15.06 -0.32 6.29
CA LEU A 227 -14.67 0.43 5.09
C LEU A 227 -13.68 -0.38 4.25
N GLU A 228 -12.73 -1.09 4.86
CA GLU A 228 -11.82 -2.02 4.16
C GLU A 228 -12.62 -3.08 3.40
N ASP A 229 -13.55 -3.79 4.07
CA ASP A 229 -14.45 -4.77 3.44
C ASP A 229 -15.25 -4.15 2.27
N HIS A 230 -15.67 -2.90 2.42
CA HIS A 230 -16.39 -2.19 1.37
C HIS A 230 -15.49 -1.91 0.17
N VAL A 231 -14.27 -1.39 0.38
CA VAL A 231 -13.30 -1.11 -0.67
C VAL A 231 -12.87 -2.39 -1.38
N ASP A 232 -12.74 -3.51 -0.67
CA ASP A 232 -12.44 -4.83 -1.26
C ASP A 232 -13.50 -5.24 -2.29
N ASN A 233 -14.76 -4.94 -2.02
CA ASN A 233 -15.86 -5.20 -2.96
C ASN A 233 -15.86 -4.27 -4.18
N LEU A 234 -15.09 -3.18 -4.15
CA LEU A 234 -14.93 -2.27 -5.30
C LEU A 234 -13.82 -2.72 -6.26
N VAL A 235 -12.99 -3.70 -5.87
CA VAL A 235 -11.96 -4.28 -6.75
C VAL A 235 -12.64 -4.96 -7.94
N CYS A 236 -12.16 -4.65 -9.13
CA CYS A 236 -12.80 -5.03 -10.39
C CYS A 236 -11.79 -5.72 -11.33
N ALA A 237 -12.22 -6.03 -12.56
CA ALA A 237 -11.34 -6.62 -13.56
C ALA A 237 -10.26 -5.67 -14.07
N ASP A 238 -10.56 -4.36 -14.10
CA ASP A 238 -9.53 -3.32 -14.25
C ASP A 238 -8.84 -3.05 -12.90
N THR A 239 -7.73 -2.33 -12.90
CA THR A 239 -7.04 -1.96 -11.67
C THR A 239 -7.82 -0.85 -10.94
N LEU A 240 -8.08 -1.03 -9.65
CA LEU A 240 -8.46 0.03 -8.73
C LEU A 240 -7.17 0.66 -8.16
N TYR A 241 -6.99 1.96 -8.33
CA TYR A 241 -5.87 2.71 -7.78
C TYR A 241 -6.30 3.35 -6.47
N GLU A 242 -5.54 3.09 -5.40
CA GLU A 242 -5.87 3.59 -4.07
C GLU A 242 -4.72 4.37 -3.45
N VAL A 243 -5.08 5.33 -2.62
CA VAL A 243 -4.20 5.97 -1.67
C VAL A 243 -4.88 5.96 -0.32
N VAL A 244 -4.32 5.21 0.62
CA VAL A 244 -4.78 5.16 2.01
C VAL A 244 -3.96 6.15 2.81
N GLY A 245 -4.58 7.04 3.56
CA GLY A 245 -3.81 8.07 4.25
C GLY A 245 -4.33 8.44 5.63
N CYS A 246 -3.48 9.16 6.35
CA CYS A 246 -3.70 9.72 7.69
C CYS A 246 -3.75 11.24 7.62
N TYR A 247 -4.53 11.84 8.53
CA TYR A 247 -4.57 13.26 8.79
C TYR A 247 -4.36 13.52 10.28
N PHE A 248 -3.61 14.56 10.63
CA PHE A 248 -3.14 14.75 12.01
C PHE A 248 -3.62 16.03 12.66
N GLU A 249 -4.14 16.98 11.88
CA GLU A 249 -4.76 18.19 12.41
C GLU A 249 -6.18 17.89 12.94
N LYS A 250 -6.77 18.82 13.68
CA LYS A 250 -8.18 18.68 14.12
C LYS A 250 -9.09 18.40 12.92
N TYR A 251 -9.82 17.30 13.00
CA TYR A 251 -10.77 16.92 11.96
C TYR A 251 -12.22 16.94 12.51
N THR A 252 -13.12 17.58 11.76
CA THR A 252 -14.55 17.57 12.03
C THR A 252 -15.28 16.93 10.84
N ASP A 253 -16.00 15.86 11.10
CA ASP A 253 -16.72 15.09 10.09
C ASP A 253 -18.01 15.79 9.59
N ALA A 254 -18.67 15.22 8.59
CA ALA A 254 -19.90 15.71 8.03
C ALA A 254 -21.08 15.66 9.02
N TYR A 255 -20.92 14.96 10.14
CA TYR A 255 -21.91 14.89 11.22
C TYR A 255 -21.66 15.94 12.32
N GLY A 256 -20.68 16.83 12.15
CA GLY A 256 -20.32 17.87 13.10
C GLY A 256 -19.55 17.38 14.33
N LYS A 257 -19.02 16.14 14.31
CA LYS A 257 -18.23 15.58 15.39
C LYS A 257 -16.75 15.75 15.10
N SER A 258 -15.95 16.03 16.15
CA SER A 258 -14.49 16.28 16.00
C SER A 258 -13.64 15.19 16.61
N CYS A 259 -12.45 15.03 16.06
CA CYS A 259 -11.29 14.34 16.65
C CYS A 259 -10.17 15.35 16.80
N GLU A 260 -9.63 15.47 18.03
CA GLU A 260 -8.55 16.38 18.34
C GLU A 260 -7.19 15.68 18.20
N PRO A 261 -6.13 16.40 17.78
CA PRO A 261 -4.77 15.86 17.73
C PRO A 261 -4.32 15.37 19.10
N GLN A 262 -3.60 14.27 19.12
CA GLN A 262 -2.97 13.74 20.33
C GLN A 262 -1.66 13.02 20.00
N THR A 263 -0.76 13.02 20.97
CA THR A 263 0.51 12.28 20.92
C THR A 263 0.45 11.11 21.88
N ILE A 264 0.96 9.96 21.46
CA ILE A 264 0.92 8.72 22.24
C ILE A 264 2.27 8.02 22.23
N SER A 265 2.51 7.15 23.21
CA SER A 265 3.60 6.17 23.13
C SER A 265 3.16 4.99 22.30
N PHE A 266 3.90 4.68 21.23
CA PHE A 266 3.55 3.61 20.28
C PHE A 266 4.81 3.12 19.54
N GLY A 267 4.91 1.82 19.27
CA GLY A 267 6.01 1.27 18.46
C GLY A 267 7.41 1.46 19.08
N GLY A 268 7.49 1.65 20.41
CA GLY A 268 8.76 1.93 21.09
C GLY A 268 9.20 3.39 21.04
N LYS A 269 8.33 4.31 20.60
CA LYS A 269 8.51 5.75 20.62
C LYS A 269 7.52 6.41 21.59
N SER A 270 7.86 7.56 22.14
CA SER A 270 7.04 8.29 23.12
C SER A 270 6.19 9.42 22.53
N ASP A 271 6.43 9.75 21.27
CA ASP A 271 6.00 10.97 20.59
C ASP A 271 5.31 10.74 19.24
N VAL A 272 4.64 9.61 19.10
CA VAL A 272 3.90 9.29 17.89
C VAL A 272 2.60 10.09 17.81
N SER A 273 2.39 10.81 16.72
CA SER A 273 1.11 11.46 16.45
C SER A 273 0.04 10.40 16.14
N CYS A 274 -1.08 10.48 16.88
CA CYS A 274 -2.24 9.64 16.58
C CYS A 274 -3.10 10.34 15.54
N PRO A 275 -3.40 9.69 14.40
CA PRO A 275 -4.23 10.30 13.36
C PRO A 275 -5.61 10.71 13.88
N THR A 276 -6.16 11.80 13.38
CA THR A 276 -7.50 12.29 13.68
C THR A 276 -8.53 11.81 12.65
N MET A 277 -8.07 11.49 11.44
CA MET A 277 -8.88 11.01 10.34
C MET A 277 -8.05 10.06 9.47
N PHE A 278 -8.71 9.05 8.92
CA PHE A 278 -8.18 8.18 7.88
C PHE A 278 -9.01 8.32 6.62
N TYR A 279 -8.38 8.07 5.46
CA TYR A 279 -9.06 8.17 4.17
C TYR A 279 -8.60 7.11 3.18
N TYR A 280 -9.48 6.79 2.24
CA TYR A 280 -9.17 6.16 0.97
C TYR A 280 -9.43 7.15 -0.16
N ALA A 281 -8.41 7.50 -0.95
CA ALA A 281 -8.62 8.13 -2.26
C ALA A 281 -8.59 7.03 -3.32
N LEU A 282 -9.65 6.95 -4.14
CA LEU A 282 -9.87 5.86 -5.08
C LEU A 282 -10.06 6.39 -6.51
N LEU A 283 -9.48 5.69 -7.48
CA LEU A 283 -9.67 5.92 -8.91
C LEU A 283 -9.84 4.59 -9.63
N ARG A 284 -10.84 4.48 -10.50
CA ARG A 284 -11.02 3.35 -11.41
C ARG A 284 -11.75 3.74 -12.67
N THR A 285 -11.82 2.84 -13.64
CA THR A 285 -12.74 2.97 -14.76
C THR A 285 -14.18 2.75 -14.27
N LYS A 286 -15.15 3.43 -14.86
CA LYS A 286 -16.58 3.25 -14.50
C LYS A 286 -17.08 1.85 -14.78
N SER A 287 -16.64 1.26 -15.89
CA SER A 287 -17.05 -0.09 -16.26
C SER A 287 -16.46 -1.16 -15.35
N GLY A 288 -15.30 -0.90 -14.74
CA GLY A 288 -14.52 -1.89 -13.99
C GLY A 288 -13.96 -3.05 -14.83
N ALA A 289 -14.24 -3.08 -16.14
CA ALA A 289 -13.82 -4.13 -17.07
C ALA A 289 -13.59 -3.58 -18.48
N SER A 290 -13.05 -2.38 -18.59
CA SER A 290 -12.80 -1.69 -19.85
C SER A 290 -11.62 -2.28 -20.63
N GLY A 291 -10.67 -2.90 -19.92
CA GLY A 291 -9.38 -3.34 -20.47
C GLY A 291 -8.51 -2.16 -20.96
N LYS A 292 -8.85 -0.92 -20.58
CA LYS A 292 -8.10 0.28 -20.93
C LYS A 292 -7.23 0.73 -19.75
N SER A 293 -6.07 1.29 -20.06
CA SER A 293 -5.33 2.07 -19.08
C SER A 293 -6.12 3.34 -18.73
N VAL A 294 -6.20 3.68 -17.44
CA VAL A 294 -6.86 4.91 -16.96
C VAL A 294 -6.28 6.18 -17.59
N ARG A 295 -5.03 6.15 -18.01
CA ARG A 295 -4.39 7.27 -18.74
C ARG A 295 -5.03 7.54 -20.11
N ASN A 296 -5.57 6.49 -20.73
CA ASN A 296 -6.15 6.54 -22.07
C ASN A 296 -7.68 6.68 -22.03
N CYS A 297 -8.25 6.81 -20.84
CA CYS A 297 -9.69 7.03 -20.65
C CYS A 297 -10.02 8.52 -20.69
N SER A 298 -11.22 8.83 -21.21
CA SER A 298 -11.84 10.14 -21.03
C SER A 298 -12.34 10.31 -19.60
N ALA A 299 -12.61 11.55 -19.17
CA ALA A 299 -13.18 11.82 -17.86
C ALA A 299 -14.55 11.12 -17.65
N SER A 300 -15.32 10.93 -18.72
CA SER A 300 -16.61 10.21 -18.64
C SER A 300 -16.49 8.70 -18.44
N GLU A 301 -15.32 8.11 -18.75
CA GLU A 301 -15.01 6.69 -18.55
C GLU A 301 -14.39 6.42 -17.17
N LEU A 302 -14.01 7.47 -16.44
CA LEU A 302 -13.36 7.38 -15.13
C LEU A 302 -14.29 7.79 -14.00
N GLN A 303 -14.00 7.32 -12.81
CA GLN A 303 -14.59 7.79 -11.56
C GLN A 303 -13.57 7.82 -10.44
N CYS A 304 -13.68 8.85 -9.59
CA CYS A 304 -12.88 9.02 -8.39
C CYS A 304 -13.78 9.35 -7.20
N ALA A 305 -13.35 8.93 -6.02
CA ALA A 305 -13.94 9.33 -4.75
C ALA A 305 -12.90 9.29 -3.64
N ALA A 306 -13.17 10.01 -2.55
CA ALA A 306 -12.47 9.79 -1.30
C ALA A 306 -13.46 9.42 -0.21
N PHE A 307 -13.21 8.31 0.49
CA PHE A 307 -13.86 8.00 1.75
C PHE A 307 -13.04 8.60 2.88
N VAL A 308 -13.68 9.30 3.81
CA VAL A 308 -13.03 9.94 4.96
C VAL A 308 -13.75 9.51 6.24
N LEU A 309 -13.01 8.96 7.19
CA LEU A 309 -13.54 8.57 8.49
C LEU A 309 -12.78 9.25 9.62
N ARG A 310 -13.52 9.94 10.49
CA ARG A 310 -12.99 10.45 11.75
C ARG A 310 -12.52 9.28 12.61
N HIS A 311 -11.30 9.36 13.16
CA HIS A 311 -10.68 8.22 13.84
C HIS A 311 -11.45 7.74 15.07
N ASN A 312 -12.09 8.64 15.82
CA ASN A 312 -12.90 8.31 16.99
C ASN A 312 -14.41 8.15 16.64
N VAL A 313 -14.72 7.69 15.42
CA VAL A 313 -16.08 7.34 15.02
C VAL A 313 -16.61 6.14 15.82
N GLU A 314 -17.93 5.99 15.89
CA GLU A 314 -18.58 4.88 16.59
C GLU A 314 -18.26 3.53 15.92
N LYS A 315 -18.10 2.48 16.73
CA LYS A 315 -17.75 1.12 16.26
C LYS A 315 -18.70 0.60 15.17
N SER A 316 -20.01 0.88 15.31
CA SER A 316 -21.04 0.40 14.40
C SER A 316 -21.17 1.20 13.11
N HIS A 317 -20.35 2.25 12.94
CA HIS A 317 -20.39 3.07 11.73
C HIS A 317 -20.07 2.24 10.48
N LYS A 318 -20.90 2.38 9.47
CA LYS A 318 -20.71 1.77 8.15
C LYS A 318 -20.53 2.87 7.11
N PRO A 319 -19.80 2.63 6.01
CA PRO A 319 -19.66 3.62 4.95
C PRO A 319 -20.99 4.18 4.46
N GLN A 320 -21.08 5.49 4.38
CA GLN A 320 -22.29 6.23 4.00
C GLN A 320 -21.93 7.36 3.03
N ALA A 321 -22.94 7.91 2.37
CA ALA A 321 -22.76 9.01 1.42
C ALA A 321 -22.10 10.26 2.04
N GLN A 322 -22.31 10.50 3.34
CA GLN A 322 -21.68 11.60 4.08
C GLN A 322 -20.17 11.42 4.27
N ASP A 323 -19.68 10.17 4.26
CA ASP A 323 -18.25 9.86 4.37
C ASP A 323 -17.51 10.04 3.04
N ILE A 324 -18.23 10.29 1.95
CA ILE A 324 -17.67 10.41 0.61
C ILE A 324 -17.56 11.89 0.23
N ILE A 325 -16.35 12.28 -0.17
CA ILE A 325 -16.04 13.61 -0.71
C ILE A 325 -15.35 13.45 -2.09
N SER A 326 -15.26 14.55 -2.81
CA SER A 326 -14.49 14.59 -4.06
C SER A 326 -12.99 14.54 -3.77
N ILE A 327 -12.19 14.13 -4.76
CA ILE A 327 -10.73 14.16 -4.65
C ILE A 327 -10.23 15.59 -4.45
N ALA A 328 -10.85 16.59 -5.11
CA ALA A 328 -10.45 17.99 -4.94
C ALA A 328 -10.70 18.52 -3.51
N GLU A 329 -11.76 18.05 -2.84
CA GLU A 329 -11.99 18.36 -1.42
C GLU A 329 -10.94 17.70 -0.53
N LEU A 330 -10.56 16.44 -0.81
CA LEU A 330 -9.48 15.76 -0.10
C LEU A 330 -8.12 16.44 -0.32
N GLU A 331 -7.80 16.85 -1.56
CA GLU A 331 -6.58 17.60 -1.89
C GLU A 331 -6.50 18.91 -1.09
N LYS A 332 -7.61 19.64 -0.99
CA LYS A 332 -7.69 20.86 -0.19
C LYS A 332 -7.48 20.60 1.30
N LEU A 333 -7.99 19.48 1.81
CA LEU A 333 -7.88 19.11 3.23
C LEU A 333 -6.47 18.68 3.60
N THR A 334 -5.84 17.85 2.76
CA THR A 334 -4.56 17.18 3.08
C THR A 334 -3.33 17.91 2.53
N GLY A 335 -3.50 18.80 1.54
CA GLY A 335 -2.41 19.46 0.85
C GLY A 335 -1.71 18.61 -0.22
N PHE A 336 -2.02 17.31 -0.33
CA PHE A 336 -1.47 16.43 -1.36
C PHE A 336 -2.25 16.55 -2.66
N THR A 337 -1.60 16.24 -3.80
CA THR A 337 -2.25 16.14 -5.11
C THR A 337 -2.33 14.68 -5.53
N TYR A 338 -3.53 14.12 -5.63
CA TYR A 338 -3.77 12.72 -5.97
C TYR A 338 -3.93 12.53 -7.48
N PHE A 339 -3.62 11.30 -7.96
CA PHE A 339 -3.83 10.87 -9.35
C PHE A 339 -3.27 11.84 -10.40
N ARG A 340 -2.14 12.51 -10.08
CA ARG A 340 -1.54 13.52 -10.95
C ARG A 340 -1.18 13.00 -12.34
N ASN A 341 -0.90 11.69 -12.44
CA ASN A 341 -0.50 11.04 -13.69
C ASN A 341 -1.69 10.58 -14.53
N VAL A 342 -2.93 10.88 -14.08
CA VAL A 342 -4.17 10.62 -14.81
C VAL A 342 -4.85 11.96 -15.12
N PRO A 343 -4.52 12.59 -16.26
CA PRO A 343 -4.94 13.98 -16.53
C PRO A 343 -6.45 14.17 -16.62
N ASN A 344 -7.18 13.11 -16.98
CA ASN A 344 -8.65 13.13 -17.11
C ASN A 344 -9.39 12.62 -15.86
N ALA A 345 -8.68 12.42 -14.73
CA ALA A 345 -9.34 12.01 -13.48
C ALA A 345 -10.41 13.05 -13.06
N PRO A 346 -11.68 12.66 -12.84
CA PRO A 346 -12.77 13.60 -12.54
C PRO A 346 -12.73 14.03 -11.06
N LYS A 347 -11.70 14.75 -10.63
CA LYS A 347 -11.39 15.07 -9.24
C LYS A 347 -12.39 15.99 -8.56
N THR A 348 -13.10 16.84 -9.31
CA THR A 348 -13.99 17.88 -8.75
C THR A 348 -15.42 17.40 -8.56
N THR A 349 -15.76 16.22 -9.06
CA THR A 349 -17.11 15.67 -9.00
C THR A 349 -17.08 14.25 -8.47
N VAL A 350 -18.11 13.89 -7.69
CA VAL A 350 -18.29 12.51 -7.21
C VAL A 350 -19.76 12.13 -7.28
N ASN A 351 -20.06 10.99 -7.88
CA ASN A 351 -21.37 10.38 -7.78
C ASN A 351 -21.31 9.34 -6.64
N LYS A 352 -21.75 9.75 -5.46
CA LYS A 352 -21.65 8.94 -4.22
C LYS A 352 -22.34 7.58 -4.34
N ASN A 353 -23.42 7.48 -5.14
CA ASN A 353 -24.16 6.24 -5.35
C ASN A 353 -23.40 5.18 -6.16
N GLU A 354 -22.38 5.58 -6.93
CA GLU A 354 -21.51 4.65 -7.67
C GLU A 354 -20.41 4.03 -6.78
N TRP A 355 -20.31 4.51 -5.53
CA TRP A 355 -19.31 4.11 -4.56
C TRP A 355 -19.88 3.43 -3.29
N LEU A 356 -21.22 3.26 -3.19
CA LEU A 356 -21.91 2.61 -2.07
C LEU A 356 -22.64 1.29 -2.53
#